data_d523431127f3f5324a3b020e9c81d01f
#
_entry.id   d523431127f3f5324a3b020e9c81d01f
#
_cell.length_a   1.000
_cell.length_b   1.000
_cell.length_c   1.000
_cell.angle_alpha   90.00
_cell.angle_beta   90.00
_cell.angle_gamma   90.00
#
_symmetry.space_group_name_H-M   'P 1'
#
loop_
_entity.id
_entity.type
_entity.pdbx_description
1 polymer ?
#
loop_
_entity_poly.entity_id
_entity_poly.type
_entity_poly.pdbx_seq_one_letter_code
_entity_poly.pdbx_strand_id
1 'polypeptide(L)'
;MGAKVVVAALCIWAVAAGAADFCCELDVVYAYGDPVESTEQELKWDNGTLGYVLAQFAAGTWIGNAFDCSTITAHNVKYMRVRSSGEWPNDRWDGFNIGIFDFRTGVPGARIWGPKYVAGSGRGYPWCDFDVGWTLPKGIRKFVAAMGQVYNYPNVDPYCLDTGPPQRRSWTYYQGVWHRYEADSNLMFRVVMQGDIGVEPTSIGRVKALYY
;
A
#
# COMPACT_ATOMS: atom_id res chain seq x y z
N MET A 1 8.17 4.75 -22.20
CA MET A 1 7.11 5.67 -22.69
C MET A 1 6.83 6.67 -21.58
N GLY A 2 7.32 7.91 -21.72
CA GLY A 2 7.22 8.93 -20.69
C GLY A 2 5.82 9.54 -20.62
N ALA A 3 5.25 9.61 -19.44
CA ALA A 3 4.00 10.31 -19.18
C ALA A 3 4.22 11.83 -19.26
N LYS A 4 3.47 12.51 -20.12
CA LYS A 4 3.48 13.97 -20.22
C LYS A 4 2.48 14.53 -19.20
N VAL A 5 2.96 15.28 -18.22
CA VAL A 5 2.09 16.05 -17.32
C VAL A 5 1.90 17.44 -17.95
N VAL A 6 0.68 17.75 -18.34
CA VAL A 6 0.31 19.10 -18.84
C VAL A 6 -0.29 19.87 -17.65
N VAL A 7 0.41 20.89 -17.18
CA VAL A 7 -0.14 21.86 -16.22
C VAL A 7 -0.72 23.02 -17.01
N ALA A 8 -2.05 23.13 -17.10
CA ALA A 8 -2.72 24.29 -17.67
C ALA A 8 -2.92 25.35 -16.56
N ALA A 9 -2.27 26.49 -16.70
CA ALA A 9 -2.53 27.65 -15.86
C ALA A 9 -3.64 28.49 -16.49
N LEU A 10 -4.78 28.60 -15.80
CA LEU A 10 -5.90 29.46 -16.22
C LEU A 10 -5.70 30.87 -15.65
N CYS A 11 -5.33 31.81 -16.46
CA CYS A 11 -5.34 33.24 -16.09
C CYS A 11 -6.72 33.85 -16.36
N ILE A 12 -7.46 34.20 -15.31
CA ILE A 12 -8.70 34.97 -15.41
C ILE A 12 -8.33 36.45 -15.33
N TRP A 13 -8.60 37.21 -16.42
CA TRP A 13 -8.45 38.64 -16.44
C TRP A 13 -9.83 39.31 -16.34
N ALA A 14 -9.94 40.23 -15.40
CA ALA A 14 -11.07 41.17 -15.38
C ALA A 14 -10.81 42.28 -16.42
N VAL A 15 -11.68 42.42 -17.41
CA VAL A 15 -11.60 43.45 -18.41
C VAL A 15 -12.23 44.74 -17.86
N ALA A 16 -11.41 45.75 -17.59
CA ALA A 16 -11.89 47.14 -17.54
C ALA A 16 -11.62 47.76 -18.90
N ALA A 17 -12.66 48.39 -19.45
CA ALA A 17 -12.71 48.92 -20.81
C ALA A 17 -11.66 50.00 -21.10
N GLY A 18 -10.93 49.83 -22.22
CA GLY A 18 -10.03 50.84 -22.76
C GLY A 18 -8.99 50.20 -23.70
N ALA A 19 -9.18 50.40 -24.99
CA ALA A 19 -8.49 49.84 -26.13
C ALA A 19 -6.94 49.87 -26.02
N ALA A 20 -6.32 48.74 -26.22
CA ALA A 20 -5.03 48.55 -26.90
C ALA A 20 -4.90 47.06 -27.23
N ASP A 21 -4.61 46.74 -28.50
CA ASP A 21 -4.27 45.43 -28.98
C ASP A 21 -3.03 44.86 -28.23
N PHE A 22 -3.25 43.98 -27.26
CA PHE A 22 -2.20 43.15 -26.68
C PHE A 22 -2.32 41.74 -27.28
N CYS A 23 -1.49 41.47 -28.28
CA CYS A 23 -1.15 40.09 -28.63
C CYS A 23 -0.41 39.46 -27.46
N CYS A 24 -1.10 38.70 -26.63
CA CYS A 24 -0.43 37.79 -25.69
C CYS A 24 0.00 36.54 -26.45
N GLU A 25 1.26 36.49 -26.84
CA GLU A 25 1.89 35.25 -27.23
C GLU A 25 2.01 34.40 -25.95
N LEU A 26 1.23 33.32 -25.90
CA LEU A 26 1.28 32.36 -24.79
C LEU A 26 2.51 31.44 -25.01
N ASP A 27 3.64 31.77 -24.45
CA ASP A 27 4.76 30.84 -24.35
C ASP A 27 4.39 29.73 -23.36
N VAL A 28 4.00 28.58 -23.91
CA VAL A 28 3.80 27.39 -23.11
C VAL A 28 5.18 26.83 -22.77
N VAL A 29 5.70 27.20 -21.61
CA VAL A 29 6.95 26.66 -21.09
C VAL A 29 6.66 25.22 -20.60
N TYR A 30 7.10 24.24 -21.38
CA TYR A 30 7.12 22.85 -20.94
C TYR A 30 8.27 22.66 -19.96
N ALA A 31 7.99 22.57 -18.68
CA ALA A 31 8.98 22.11 -17.70
C ALA A 31 9.11 20.59 -17.86
N TYR A 32 10.16 20.15 -18.54
CA TYR A 32 10.62 18.75 -18.48
C TYR A 32 11.34 18.61 -17.15
N GLY A 33 10.65 18.16 -16.12
CA GLY A 33 11.31 17.54 -14.98
C GLY A 33 11.57 16.08 -15.34
N ASP A 34 12.78 15.61 -15.09
CA ASP A 34 13.05 14.18 -15.11
C ASP A 34 11.98 13.49 -14.22
N PRO A 35 11.43 12.34 -14.66
CA PRO A 35 10.49 11.61 -13.81
C PRO A 35 11.22 11.30 -12.52
N VAL A 36 10.77 11.90 -11.42
CA VAL A 36 11.25 11.52 -10.08
C VAL A 36 10.86 10.06 -9.94
N GLU A 37 11.85 9.16 -10.01
CA GLU A 37 11.63 7.75 -9.79
C GLU A 37 10.95 7.59 -8.43
N SER A 38 9.70 7.13 -8.45
CA SER A 38 9.00 6.79 -7.22
C SER A 38 9.79 5.66 -6.57
N THR A 39 10.48 5.95 -5.49
CA THR A 39 11.23 4.93 -4.75
C THR A 39 10.23 4.03 -4.03
N GLU A 40 9.88 2.93 -4.68
CA GLU A 40 9.11 1.89 -4.04
C GLU A 40 10.04 1.03 -3.18
N GLN A 41 9.58 0.71 -1.98
CA GLN A 41 10.30 -0.14 -1.06
C GLN A 41 9.39 -1.26 -0.55
N GLU A 42 9.77 -2.51 -0.80
CA GLU A 42 9.06 -3.68 -0.31
C GLU A 42 9.53 -4.03 1.12
N LEU A 43 8.58 -4.11 2.04
CA LEU A 43 8.77 -4.61 3.40
C LEU A 43 8.30 -6.06 3.46
N LYS A 44 9.19 -6.97 3.87
CA LYS A 44 8.92 -8.41 3.92
C LYS A 44 9.67 -9.10 5.05
N TRP A 45 9.16 -10.25 5.47
CA TRP A 45 9.79 -11.12 6.45
C TRP A 45 10.00 -12.54 5.93
N ASP A 46 9.36 -12.90 4.81
CA ASP A 46 9.49 -14.20 4.16
C ASP A 46 10.71 -14.27 3.23
N ASN A 47 11.17 -15.49 2.93
CA ASN A 47 12.27 -15.75 2.00
C ASN A 47 11.81 -15.92 0.54
N GLY A 48 10.51 -15.81 0.26
CA GLY A 48 9.91 -15.97 -1.07
C GLY A 48 9.62 -17.41 -1.49
N THR A 49 10.09 -18.42 -0.77
CA THR A 49 9.89 -19.84 -1.09
C THR A 49 8.68 -20.38 -0.34
N LEU A 50 7.67 -20.87 -1.07
CA LEU A 50 6.48 -21.47 -0.47
C LEU A 50 6.84 -22.74 0.31
N GLY A 51 6.50 -22.76 1.59
CA GLY A 51 6.63 -23.93 2.45
C GLY A 51 5.32 -24.72 2.53
N TYR A 52 4.28 -24.09 3.06
CA TYR A 52 2.97 -24.70 3.21
C TYR A 52 1.86 -23.66 3.24
N VAL A 53 0.64 -24.15 3.23
CA VAL A 53 -0.58 -23.36 3.08
C VAL A 53 -1.51 -23.68 4.23
N LEU A 54 -2.08 -22.65 4.85
CA LEU A 54 -3.04 -22.79 5.95
C LEU A 54 -4.27 -21.93 5.69
N ALA A 55 -5.40 -22.34 6.27
CA ALA A 55 -6.62 -21.55 6.29
C ALA A 55 -7.07 -21.28 7.73
N GLN A 56 -7.64 -20.14 7.98
CA GLN A 56 -8.33 -19.85 9.23
C GLN A 56 -9.75 -20.42 9.16
N PHE A 57 -10.28 -20.88 10.31
CA PHE A 57 -11.54 -21.62 10.33
C PHE A 57 -12.77 -20.72 10.46
N ALA A 58 -12.63 -19.51 11.00
CA ALA A 58 -13.75 -18.66 11.36
C ALA A 58 -13.72 -17.30 10.68
N ALA A 59 -14.87 -16.85 10.21
CA ALA A 59 -15.10 -15.48 9.78
C ALA A 59 -14.75 -14.48 10.89
N GLY A 60 -14.23 -13.33 10.49
CA GLY A 60 -13.78 -12.28 11.44
C GLY A 60 -12.40 -12.50 12.05
N THR A 61 -11.73 -13.62 11.79
CA THR A 61 -10.32 -13.81 12.16
C THR A 61 -9.42 -13.02 11.23
N TRP A 62 -8.29 -12.51 11.75
CA TRP A 62 -7.27 -11.80 10.98
C TRP A 62 -5.91 -12.44 11.18
N ILE A 63 -5.09 -12.40 10.15
CA ILE A 63 -3.68 -12.76 10.23
C ILE A 63 -2.85 -11.75 9.43
N GLY A 64 -1.70 -11.37 9.95
CA GLY A 64 -0.85 -10.39 9.28
C GLY A 64 0.53 -10.28 9.89
N ASN A 65 1.36 -9.46 9.26
CA ASN A 65 2.72 -9.17 9.68
C ASN A 65 2.82 -7.76 10.27
N ALA A 66 3.62 -7.64 11.34
CA ALA A 66 4.03 -6.35 11.90
C ALA A 66 5.20 -5.80 11.10
N PHE A 67 5.09 -4.55 10.66
CA PHE A 67 6.11 -3.82 9.92
C PHE A 67 6.58 -2.60 10.71
N ASP A 68 7.85 -2.26 10.55
CA ASP A 68 8.47 -1.05 11.07
C ASP A 68 9.09 -0.28 9.90
N CYS A 69 8.56 0.89 9.61
CA CYS A 69 9.05 1.78 8.56
C CYS A 69 9.77 3.02 9.13
N SER A 70 10.28 2.94 10.36
CA SER A 70 10.96 4.07 11.02
C SER A 70 12.24 4.49 10.31
N THR A 71 12.89 3.56 9.62
CA THR A 71 14.17 3.78 8.92
C THR A 71 14.03 4.18 7.46
N ILE A 72 12.80 4.24 6.94
CA ILE A 72 12.52 4.61 5.55
C ILE A 72 11.77 5.93 5.48
N THR A 73 12.00 6.67 4.41
CA THR A 73 11.31 7.96 4.18
C THR A 73 9.89 7.78 3.66
N ALA A 74 9.61 6.63 3.03
CA ALA A 74 8.30 6.30 2.51
C ALA A 74 7.26 6.21 3.64
N HIS A 75 6.09 6.80 3.42
CA HIS A 75 4.97 6.77 4.37
C HIS A 75 3.61 6.50 3.71
N ASN A 76 3.60 6.30 2.40
CA ASN A 76 2.42 5.85 1.68
C ASN A 76 2.47 4.34 1.47
N VAL A 77 1.47 3.62 1.96
CA VAL A 77 1.25 2.20 1.65
C VAL A 77 0.61 2.15 0.27
N LYS A 78 1.39 1.78 -0.74
CA LYS A 78 0.92 1.71 -2.12
C LYS A 78 0.02 0.51 -2.33
N TYR A 79 0.51 -0.68 -1.99
CA TYR A 79 -0.26 -1.93 -2.06
C TYR A 79 0.22 -2.95 -1.02
N MET A 80 -0.66 -3.89 -0.73
CA MET A 80 -0.36 -5.11 0.00
C MET A 80 -0.18 -6.24 -0.99
N ARG A 81 0.86 -7.04 -0.79
CA ARG A 81 1.19 -8.20 -1.61
C ARG A 81 1.01 -9.45 -0.78
N VAL A 82 0.07 -10.29 -1.18
CA VAL A 82 -0.29 -11.52 -0.48
C VAL A 82 -0.08 -12.71 -1.40
N ARG A 83 0.51 -13.78 -0.88
CA ARG A 83 0.56 -15.04 -1.59
C ARG A 83 -0.60 -15.92 -1.16
N SER A 84 -1.51 -16.21 -2.10
CA SER A 84 -2.74 -16.93 -1.85
C SER A 84 -3.22 -17.66 -3.11
N SER A 85 -4.13 -18.61 -2.96
CA SER A 85 -4.75 -19.33 -4.07
C SER A 85 -6.17 -19.75 -3.73
N GLY A 86 -7.06 -19.83 -4.73
CA GLY A 86 -8.38 -20.43 -4.61
C GLY A 86 -8.42 -21.95 -4.80
N GLU A 87 -7.27 -22.62 -4.96
CA GLU A 87 -7.26 -24.07 -5.20
C GLU A 87 -7.64 -24.91 -3.98
N TRP A 88 -7.43 -24.37 -2.79
CA TRP A 88 -7.72 -25.05 -1.54
C TRP A 88 -8.31 -24.04 -0.54
N PRO A 89 -9.27 -24.44 0.27
CA PRO A 89 -9.82 -25.78 0.47
C PRO A 89 -10.98 -26.18 -0.46
N ASN A 90 -11.49 -25.31 -1.33
CA ASN A 90 -12.74 -25.55 -2.07
C ASN A 90 -12.68 -25.27 -3.58
N ASP A 91 -11.49 -25.08 -4.13
CA ASP A 91 -11.22 -24.80 -5.56
C ASP A 91 -12.00 -23.58 -6.12
N ARG A 92 -12.13 -22.54 -5.30
CA ARG A 92 -12.71 -21.26 -5.72
C ARG A 92 -12.11 -20.07 -4.94
N TRP A 93 -12.28 -18.88 -5.48
CA TRP A 93 -11.89 -17.62 -4.85
C TRP A 93 -13.04 -17.10 -3.99
N ASP A 94 -12.92 -17.21 -2.69
CA ASP A 94 -13.93 -16.71 -1.75
C ASP A 94 -13.64 -15.26 -1.33
N GLY A 95 -12.41 -14.81 -1.49
CA GLY A 95 -11.97 -13.47 -1.10
C GLY A 95 -11.79 -13.28 0.41
N PHE A 96 -11.14 -12.18 0.75
CA PHE A 96 -10.86 -11.79 2.13
C PHE A 96 -10.82 -10.28 2.26
N ASN A 97 -10.84 -9.79 3.48
CA ASN A 97 -10.59 -8.39 3.76
C ASN A 97 -9.09 -8.13 3.91
N ILE A 98 -8.62 -6.96 3.50
CA ILE A 98 -7.31 -6.43 3.89
C ILE A 98 -7.49 -5.23 4.80
N GLY A 99 -6.56 -5.04 5.74
CA GLY A 99 -6.61 -3.92 6.69
C GLY A 99 -5.27 -3.63 7.34
N ILE A 100 -5.15 -2.43 7.90
CA ILE A 100 -3.98 -1.97 8.64
C ILE A 100 -4.40 -1.65 10.07
N PHE A 101 -3.58 -2.11 11.02
CA PHE A 101 -3.79 -1.95 12.45
C PHE A 101 -2.60 -1.21 13.08
N ASP A 102 -2.88 -0.39 14.06
CA ASP A 102 -1.85 0.31 14.84
C ASP A 102 -0.95 -0.70 15.59
N PHE A 103 0.36 -0.47 15.60
CA PHE A 103 1.32 -1.33 16.29
C PHE A 103 2.33 -0.55 17.16
N ARG A 104 2.01 0.68 17.54
CA ARG A 104 2.92 1.54 18.31
C ARG A 104 3.29 0.97 19.68
N THR A 105 2.42 0.20 20.28
CA THR A 105 2.62 -0.41 21.62
C THR A 105 3.33 -1.76 21.57
N GLY A 106 3.64 -2.30 20.38
CA GLY A 106 4.22 -3.64 20.21
C GLY A 106 3.20 -4.77 20.23
N VAL A 107 1.90 -4.43 20.33
CA VAL A 107 0.76 -5.34 20.14
C VAL A 107 -0.20 -4.67 19.16
N PRO A 108 -0.83 -5.41 18.23
CA PRO A 108 -1.79 -4.82 17.30
C PRO A 108 -2.97 -4.22 18.07
N GLY A 109 -3.29 -2.98 17.74
CA GLY A 109 -4.38 -2.22 18.35
C GLY A 109 -5.57 -2.01 17.41
N ALA A 110 -6.12 -0.79 17.43
CA ALA A 110 -7.24 -0.43 16.58
C ALA A 110 -6.89 -0.52 15.09
N ARG A 111 -7.88 -0.88 14.28
CA ARG A 111 -7.75 -0.79 12.82
C ARG A 111 -7.73 0.69 12.41
N ILE A 112 -6.73 1.05 11.63
CA ILE A 112 -6.49 2.43 11.18
C ILE A 112 -6.75 2.63 9.69
N TRP A 113 -6.88 1.55 8.93
CA TRP A 113 -7.31 1.56 7.54
C TRP A 113 -8.05 0.26 7.16
N GLY A 114 -8.98 0.35 6.21
CA GLY A 114 -9.82 -0.76 5.79
C GLY A 114 -11.02 -0.99 6.73
N PRO A 115 -11.73 -2.12 6.64
CA PRO A 115 -11.44 -3.24 5.77
C PRO A 115 -11.74 -2.95 4.30
N LYS A 116 -10.92 -3.48 3.40
CA LYS A 116 -11.20 -3.51 1.96
C LYS A 116 -11.32 -4.97 1.54
N TYR A 117 -12.47 -5.34 0.98
CA TYR A 117 -12.67 -6.68 0.42
C TYR A 117 -11.90 -6.84 -0.88
N VAL A 118 -11.20 -7.94 -1.03
CA VAL A 118 -10.41 -8.30 -2.20
C VAL A 118 -10.54 -9.78 -2.49
N ALA A 119 -10.33 -10.17 -3.75
CA ALA A 119 -10.22 -11.56 -4.15
C ALA A 119 -8.92 -11.72 -4.94
N GLY A 120 -8.15 -12.73 -4.63
CA GLY A 120 -6.99 -13.11 -5.41
C GLY A 120 -7.41 -13.72 -6.76
N SER A 121 -6.46 -13.95 -7.64
CA SER A 121 -6.70 -14.57 -8.93
C SER A 121 -5.56 -15.51 -9.32
N GLY A 122 -5.91 -16.61 -9.97
CA GLY A 122 -4.95 -17.58 -10.50
C GLY A 122 -4.77 -18.83 -9.64
N ARG A 123 -4.12 -19.83 -10.23
CA ARG A 123 -3.76 -21.10 -9.61
C ARG A 123 -2.29 -21.09 -9.20
N GLY A 124 -1.89 -22.05 -8.38
CA GLY A 124 -0.48 -22.24 -8.03
C GLY A 124 0.06 -21.26 -6.99
N TYR A 125 -0.80 -20.64 -6.19
CA TYR A 125 -0.43 -19.71 -5.12
C TYR A 125 0.41 -18.51 -5.62
N PRO A 126 -0.11 -17.71 -6.56
CA PRO A 126 0.59 -16.53 -7.06
C PRO A 126 0.69 -15.43 -5.99
N TRP A 127 1.61 -14.50 -6.19
CA TRP A 127 1.58 -13.23 -5.50
C TRP A 127 0.49 -12.34 -6.10
N CYS A 128 -0.39 -11.83 -5.25
CA CYS A 128 -1.46 -10.91 -5.62
C CYS A 128 -1.22 -9.55 -4.97
N ASP A 129 -1.25 -8.49 -5.77
CA ASP A 129 -1.09 -7.12 -5.31
C ASP A 129 -2.47 -6.46 -5.18
N PHE A 130 -2.74 -5.89 -4.01
CA PHE A 130 -3.99 -5.22 -3.69
C PHE A 130 -3.73 -3.76 -3.36
N ASP A 131 -4.23 -2.87 -4.20
CA ASP A 131 -4.06 -1.43 -4.02
C ASP A 131 -4.62 -0.96 -2.68
N VAL A 132 -3.80 -0.22 -1.96
CA VAL A 132 -4.13 0.45 -0.71
C VAL A 132 -4.22 1.96 -0.92
N GLY A 133 -3.17 2.55 -1.46
CA GLY A 133 -3.13 3.98 -1.79
C GLY A 133 -3.36 4.87 -0.57
N TRP A 134 -2.83 4.50 0.59
CA TRP A 134 -3.10 5.18 1.84
C TRP A 134 -1.83 5.67 2.55
N THR A 135 -1.85 6.94 2.93
CA THR A 135 -0.74 7.57 3.66
C THR A 135 -0.88 7.31 5.16
N LEU A 136 0.16 6.78 5.77
CA LEU A 136 0.23 6.58 7.22
C LEU A 136 0.06 7.92 7.94
N PRO A 137 -0.80 8.01 8.95
CA PRO A 137 -0.91 9.19 9.78
C PRO A 137 0.42 9.59 10.41
N LYS A 138 0.63 10.88 10.60
CA LYS A 138 1.84 11.41 11.25
C LYS A 138 2.09 10.72 12.60
N GLY A 139 3.31 10.22 12.77
CA GLY A 139 3.73 9.52 14.00
C GLY A 139 3.47 8.01 14.00
N ILE A 140 2.75 7.47 13.02
CA ILE A 140 2.62 6.02 12.85
C ILE A 140 3.75 5.53 11.95
N ARG A 141 4.66 4.75 12.52
CA ARG A 141 5.77 4.11 11.82
C ARG A 141 5.80 2.60 12.03
N LYS A 142 4.95 2.10 12.93
CA LYS A 142 4.79 0.68 13.20
C LYS A 142 3.33 0.31 13.03
N PHE A 143 3.07 -0.70 12.22
CA PHE A 143 1.72 -1.16 11.92
C PHE A 143 1.69 -2.65 11.62
N VAL A 144 0.51 -3.25 11.72
CA VAL A 144 0.25 -4.60 11.21
C VAL A 144 -0.59 -4.46 9.95
N ALA A 145 -0.10 -5.02 8.85
CA ALA A 145 -0.90 -5.25 7.66
C ALA A 145 -1.41 -6.69 7.68
N ALA A 146 -2.71 -6.86 7.51
CA ALA A 146 -3.36 -8.15 7.74
C ALA A 146 -4.45 -8.45 6.71
N MET A 147 -4.68 -9.75 6.50
CA MET A 147 -5.85 -10.31 5.84
C MET A 147 -6.84 -10.84 6.86
N GLY A 148 -8.14 -10.61 6.62
CA GLY A 148 -9.23 -11.03 7.50
C GLY A 148 -10.23 -11.90 6.77
N GLN A 149 -10.58 -13.04 7.34
CA GLN A 149 -11.55 -13.97 6.75
C GLN A 149 -12.96 -13.40 6.80
N VAL A 150 -13.65 -13.47 5.65
CA VAL A 150 -15.03 -13.02 5.50
C VAL A 150 -16.00 -14.14 5.77
N TYR A 151 -15.64 -15.36 5.38
CA TYR A 151 -16.47 -16.55 5.48
C TYR A 151 -15.87 -17.60 6.42
N ASN A 152 -16.65 -18.59 6.80
CA ASN A 152 -16.16 -19.73 7.57
C ASN A 152 -15.59 -20.81 6.63
N TYR A 153 -14.67 -21.60 7.16
CA TYR A 153 -14.17 -22.78 6.47
C TYR A 153 -15.33 -23.69 6.00
N PRO A 154 -15.31 -24.24 4.80
CA PRO A 154 -14.22 -24.24 3.82
C PRO A 154 -14.23 -23.04 2.84
N ASN A 155 -15.11 -22.06 2.97
CA ASN A 155 -15.25 -20.93 2.06
C ASN A 155 -14.27 -19.81 2.41
N VAL A 156 -12.99 -20.10 2.36
CA VAL A 156 -11.90 -19.19 2.75
C VAL A 156 -10.75 -19.30 1.77
N ASP A 157 -10.11 -18.18 1.49
CA ASP A 157 -8.83 -18.16 0.80
C ASP A 157 -7.71 -18.43 1.80
N PRO A 158 -6.79 -19.35 1.52
CA PRO A 158 -5.71 -19.68 2.41
C PRO A 158 -4.62 -18.59 2.41
N TYR A 159 -3.79 -18.62 3.43
CA TYR A 159 -2.56 -17.88 3.48
C TYR A 159 -1.34 -18.81 3.37
N CYS A 160 -0.28 -18.29 2.78
CA CYS A 160 0.93 -19.04 2.53
C CYS A 160 2.00 -18.71 3.57
N LEU A 161 2.79 -19.72 3.92
CA LEU A 161 3.94 -19.65 4.81
C LEU A 161 5.20 -20.07 4.06
N ASP A 162 6.32 -19.47 4.38
CA ASP A 162 7.60 -19.77 3.75
C ASP A 162 8.33 -20.96 4.42
N THR A 163 9.52 -21.28 3.89
CA THR A 163 10.43 -22.28 4.45
C THR A 163 11.55 -21.63 5.28
N GLY A 164 11.52 -20.33 5.47
CA GLY A 164 12.58 -19.59 6.15
C GLY A 164 12.51 -19.70 7.68
N PRO A 165 13.59 -19.33 8.37
CA PRO A 165 13.58 -19.28 9.82
C PRO A 165 12.57 -18.24 10.31
N PRO A 166 11.85 -18.50 11.43
CA PRO A 166 10.79 -17.62 11.89
C PRO A 166 11.33 -16.26 12.36
N GLN A 167 10.80 -15.19 11.77
CA GLN A 167 11.10 -13.82 12.17
C GLN A 167 10.23 -13.33 13.33
N ARG A 168 9.21 -14.11 13.71
CA ARG A 168 8.26 -13.85 14.81
C ARG A 168 7.57 -12.49 14.69
N ARG A 169 7.22 -12.09 13.46
CA ARG A 169 6.54 -10.82 13.13
C ARG A 169 5.06 -10.99 12.80
N SER A 170 4.60 -12.25 12.74
CA SER A 170 3.21 -12.56 12.40
C SER A 170 2.30 -12.53 13.63
N TRP A 171 1.07 -12.11 13.41
CA TRP A 171 0.02 -11.96 14.41
C TRP A 171 -1.29 -12.53 13.90
N THR A 172 -2.07 -13.13 14.76
CA THR A 172 -3.43 -13.59 14.49
C THR A 172 -4.42 -12.96 15.46
N TYR A 173 -5.56 -12.53 14.93
CA TYR A 173 -6.70 -12.04 15.73
C TYR A 173 -7.77 -13.11 15.75
N TYR A 174 -8.08 -13.59 16.94
CA TYR A 174 -9.07 -14.63 17.18
C TYR A 174 -9.80 -14.35 18.50
N GLN A 175 -11.12 -14.55 18.51
CA GLN A 175 -11.97 -14.32 19.70
C GLN A 175 -11.80 -12.95 20.36
N GLY A 176 -11.62 -11.89 19.57
CA GLY A 176 -11.51 -10.55 20.07
C GLY A 176 -10.10 -10.12 20.54
N VAL A 177 -9.11 -11.01 20.44
CA VAL A 177 -7.76 -10.76 20.96
C VAL A 177 -6.69 -11.04 19.88
N TRP A 178 -5.64 -10.22 19.88
CA TRP A 178 -4.45 -10.46 19.09
C TRP A 178 -3.48 -11.38 19.83
N HIS A 179 -3.01 -12.41 19.13
CA HIS A 179 -2.00 -13.35 19.59
C HIS A 179 -0.80 -13.32 18.65
N ARG A 180 0.40 -13.46 19.19
CA ARG A 180 1.56 -13.67 18.34
C ARG A 180 1.41 -15.04 17.66
N TYR A 181 1.64 -15.09 16.36
CA TYR A 181 1.63 -16.33 15.61
C TYR A 181 3.01 -16.98 15.71
N GLU A 182 3.08 -18.11 16.41
CA GLU A 182 4.34 -18.76 16.75
C GLU A 182 4.62 -20.01 15.89
N ALA A 183 4.45 -19.87 14.56
CA ALA A 183 4.88 -20.91 13.65
C ALA A 183 6.38 -20.86 13.40
N ASP A 184 6.93 -21.99 12.97
CA ASP A 184 8.34 -22.12 12.57
C ASP A 184 8.61 -21.59 11.15
N SER A 185 7.87 -20.59 10.73
CA SER A 185 7.88 -20.00 9.38
C SER A 185 7.29 -18.61 9.38
N ASN A 186 7.43 -17.90 8.27
CA ASN A 186 6.91 -16.53 8.13
C ASN A 186 5.70 -16.49 7.21
N LEU A 187 4.72 -15.68 7.55
CA LEU A 187 3.59 -15.41 6.68
C LEU A 187 4.07 -14.68 5.40
N MET A 188 3.68 -15.21 4.25
CA MET A 188 4.01 -14.63 2.93
C MET A 188 3.07 -13.47 2.63
N PHE A 189 3.25 -12.40 3.39
CA PHE A 189 2.50 -11.17 3.33
C PHE A 189 3.46 -9.99 3.39
N ARG A 190 3.43 -9.13 2.38
CA ARG A 190 4.35 -8.01 2.19
C ARG A 190 3.60 -6.71 2.03
N VAL A 191 4.30 -5.60 2.23
CA VAL A 191 3.79 -4.26 1.99
C VAL A 191 4.76 -3.51 1.10
N VAL A 192 4.27 -2.87 0.06
CA VAL A 192 5.06 -1.96 -0.74
C VAL A 192 4.72 -0.52 -0.35
N MET A 193 5.74 0.15 0.13
CA MET A 193 5.71 1.55 0.50
C MET A 193 6.18 2.41 -0.66
N GLN A 194 5.59 3.57 -0.81
CA GLN A 194 5.99 4.58 -1.78
C GLN A 194 6.39 5.86 -1.04
N GLY A 195 7.55 6.41 -1.38
CA GLY A 195 7.96 7.74 -0.95
C GLY A 195 7.08 8.80 -1.62
N ASP A 196 7.04 9.99 -1.05
CA ASP A 196 6.46 11.13 -1.74
C ASP A 196 7.19 11.33 -3.06
N ILE A 197 6.44 11.48 -4.13
CA ILE A 197 6.97 12.08 -5.35
C ILE A 197 7.22 13.53 -4.94
N GLY A 198 8.45 13.82 -4.50
CA GLY A 198 8.83 15.17 -4.10
C GLY A 198 8.65 16.07 -5.31
N VAL A 199 7.55 16.81 -5.34
CA VAL A 199 7.51 18.03 -6.14
C VAL A 199 8.46 18.97 -5.39
N GLU A 200 9.71 19.04 -5.85
CA GLU A 200 10.65 20.00 -5.28
C GLU A 200 10.01 21.40 -5.35
N PRO A 201 9.89 22.12 -4.23
CA PRO A 201 9.30 23.47 -4.22
C PRO A 201 10.10 24.49 -5.04
N THR A 202 11.24 24.10 -5.59
CA THR A 202 12.16 24.94 -6.36
C THR A 202 11.62 25.50 -7.67
N SER A 203 10.54 24.91 -8.23
CA SER A 203 9.96 25.44 -9.47
C SER A 203 9.10 26.69 -9.27
N ILE A 204 8.44 26.87 -8.12
CA ILE A 204 7.57 28.04 -7.88
C ILE A 204 8.38 29.31 -7.53
N GLY A 205 9.53 29.14 -6.89
CA GLY A 205 10.42 30.26 -6.57
C GLY A 205 11.08 30.92 -7.79
N ARG A 206 11.39 30.17 -8.83
CA ARG A 206 11.99 30.69 -10.06
C ARG A 206 11.03 31.43 -10.98
N VAL A 207 9.75 31.06 -10.96
CA VAL A 207 8.74 31.76 -11.77
C VAL A 207 8.49 33.18 -11.27
N LYS A 208 8.62 33.45 -9.97
CA LYS A 208 8.49 34.81 -9.40
C LYS A 208 9.65 35.75 -9.75
N ALA A 209 10.83 35.24 -10.07
CA ALA A 209 12.01 36.05 -10.40
C ALA A 209 12.04 36.55 -11.85
N LEU A 210 11.12 36.08 -12.71
CA LEU A 210 11.03 36.52 -14.12
C LEU A 210 10.00 37.64 -14.36
N TYR A 211 9.30 38.12 -13.30
CA TYR A 211 8.28 39.18 -13.39
C TYR A 211 8.61 40.46 -12.63
N TYR A 212 9.89 40.73 -12.37
CA TYR A 212 10.37 42.03 -11.83
C TYR A 212 11.47 42.63 -12.73
#